data_d183af046d52168b282b498d44073964
#
_entry.id   d183af046d52168b282b498d44073964
#
_cell.length_a   1.000
_cell.length_b   1.000
_cell.length_c   1.000
_cell.angle_alpha   90.00
_cell.angle_beta   90.00
_cell.angle_gamma   90.00
#
_symmetry.space_group_name_H-M   'P 1'
#
loop_
_entity.id
_entity.type
_entity.pdbx_description
1 polymer ?
#
loop_
_entity_poly.entity_id
_entity_poly.type
_entity_poly.pdbx_seq_one_letter_code
_entity_poly.pdbx_strand_id
1 'polypeptide(L)'
;RRRHTRYWRDWSSDVCSSDLLGVKFSYAEQPLPNGLAQAFVIGEKFIGNDSCALVLGDNIFYGMGLGKTLEKNANPNGGIVYAYQVSDPERYGVVEFDANMKAISIEEKPQQPKSKFAVPGLYFYDNDVVEIAKNIKPSKRGEYEITDVNLEYLKRGKLSVSVLDRGTAWLDTGTFDSLMQASQFIQVIEQRQGIKVACIEEIAWRKGFINTDQLVKLAEPLLKSGYGKYLMDIIN
;
A
#
# COMPACT_ATOMS: atom_id res chain seq x y z
N ARG A 1 -8.87 -28.14 0.06
CA ARG A 1 -9.10 -27.13 1.15
C ARG A 1 -8.32 -27.47 2.45
N ARG A 2 -8.01 -28.72 2.79
CA ARG A 2 -7.22 -29.09 4.02
C ARG A 2 -5.70 -28.93 3.87
N ARG A 3 -5.16 -28.75 2.65
CA ARG A 3 -3.71 -28.56 2.42
C ARG A 3 -3.23 -27.14 2.68
N HIS A 4 -4.10 -26.11 2.53
CA HIS A 4 -3.73 -24.72 2.80
C HIS A 4 -3.54 -24.42 4.29
N THR A 5 -4.31 -25.04 5.18
CA THR A 5 -4.19 -24.81 6.63
C THR A 5 -2.90 -25.39 7.26
N ARG A 6 -2.23 -26.34 6.63
CA ARG A 6 -0.93 -26.85 7.10
C ARG A 6 0.24 -25.90 6.74
N TYR A 7 0.20 -25.24 5.58
CA TYR A 7 1.24 -24.31 5.15
C TYR A 7 1.33 -23.08 6.06
N TRP A 8 0.22 -22.61 6.60
CA TRP A 8 0.18 -21.44 7.48
C TRP A 8 0.69 -21.69 8.89
N ARG A 9 0.75 -22.94 9.37
CA ARG A 9 1.29 -23.27 10.68
C ARG A 9 2.81 -23.43 10.70
N ASP A 10 3.41 -23.81 9.60
CA ASP A 10 4.86 -24.02 9.52
C ASP A 10 5.65 -22.71 9.29
N TRP A 11 5.00 -21.67 8.83
CA TRP A 11 5.60 -20.32 8.69
C TRP A 11 5.71 -19.58 10.03
N SER A 12 5.01 -20.01 11.05
CA SER A 12 5.06 -19.38 12.38
C SER A 12 6.27 -19.80 13.23
N SER A 13 7.07 -20.76 12.77
CA SER A 13 8.27 -21.22 13.46
C SER A 13 9.57 -20.61 12.95
N ASP A 14 9.55 -20.03 11.76
CA ASP A 14 10.69 -19.27 11.22
C ASP A 14 10.47 -17.77 11.46
N VAL A 15 11.55 -17.04 11.73
CA VAL A 15 11.54 -15.57 11.94
C VAL A 15 10.78 -14.91 10.80
N CYS A 16 9.55 -14.51 11.07
CA CYS A 16 8.72 -13.89 10.05
C CYS A 16 8.80 -12.35 10.12
N SER A 17 8.32 -11.66 9.10
CA SER A 17 8.34 -10.20 9.03
C SER A 17 7.71 -9.54 10.27
N SER A 18 6.73 -10.19 10.92
CA SER A 18 6.11 -9.69 12.16
C SER A 18 7.10 -9.61 13.31
N ASP A 19 7.99 -10.61 13.45
CA ASP A 19 8.97 -10.63 14.52
C ASP A 19 10.08 -9.62 14.30
N LEU A 20 10.50 -9.44 13.03
CA LEU A 20 11.52 -8.46 12.66
C LEU A 20 11.05 -7.02 12.87
N LEU A 21 9.79 -6.73 12.55
CA LEU A 21 9.22 -5.38 12.58
C LEU A 21 8.45 -5.10 13.87
N GLY A 22 8.28 -6.09 14.76
CA GLY A 22 7.53 -5.95 16.00
C GLY A 22 6.02 -5.67 15.77
N VAL A 23 5.46 -6.14 14.65
CA VAL A 23 4.05 -5.96 14.30
C VAL A 23 3.25 -7.24 14.50
N LYS A 24 1.96 -7.12 14.77
CA LYS A 24 1.05 -8.25 14.89
C LYS A 24 0.23 -8.40 13.63
N PHE A 25 0.33 -9.54 12.95
CA PHE A 25 -0.51 -9.86 11.81
C PHE A 25 -1.83 -10.52 12.26
N SER A 26 -2.90 -10.12 11.59
CA SER A 26 -4.21 -10.75 11.68
C SER A 26 -4.73 -11.00 10.27
N TYR A 27 -5.46 -12.09 10.09
CA TYR A 27 -5.94 -12.50 8.77
C TYR A 27 -7.47 -12.54 8.78
N ALA A 28 -8.07 -12.01 7.72
CA ALA A 28 -9.50 -12.11 7.48
C ALA A 28 -9.75 -12.44 6.02
N GLU A 29 -10.80 -13.19 5.75
CA GLU A 29 -11.20 -13.57 4.40
C GLU A 29 -12.34 -12.65 3.94
N GLN A 30 -12.24 -12.10 2.74
CA GLN A 30 -13.35 -11.48 2.03
C GLN A 30 -14.01 -12.56 1.17
N PRO A 31 -15.25 -13.00 1.48
CA PRO A 31 -15.83 -14.17 0.83
C PRO A 31 -16.16 -13.95 -0.66
N LEU A 32 -16.45 -12.70 -1.04
CA LEU A 32 -16.77 -12.30 -2.41
C LEU A 32 -15.97 -11.07 -2.80
N PRO A 33 -15.48 -10.97 -4.05
CA PRO A 33 -14.71 -9.82 -4.53
C PRO A 33 -15.66 -8.66 -4.91
N ASN A 34 -16.41 -8.15 -3.93
CA ASN A 34 -17.45 -7.15 -4.13
C ASN A 34 -17.03 -5.72 -3.72
N GLY A 35 -15.74 -5.44 -3.76
CA GLY A 35 -15.18 -4.10 -3.65
C GLY A 35 -14.27 -3.88 -2.45
N LEU A 36 -13.36 -2.91 -2.58
CA LEU A 36 -12.29 -2.63 -1.62
C LEU A 36 -12.81 -2.05 -0.30
N ALA A 37 -13.90 -1.29 -0.32
CA ALA A 37 -14.44 -0.68 0.89
C ALA A 37 -14.91 -1.70 1.93
N GLN A 38 -15.18 -2.93 1.52
CA GLN A 38 -15.51 -4.02 2.45
C GLN A 38 -14.37 -4.38 3.40
N ALA A 39 -13.13 -4.07 3.07
CA ALA A 39 -12.00 -4.29 3.97
C ALA A 39 -12.20 -3.61 5.33
N PHE A 40 -12.82 -2.41 5.37
CA PHE A 40 -13.07 -1.70 6.62
C PHE A 40 -14.18 -2.33 7.45
N VAL A 41 -15.19 -2.89 6.79
CA VAL A 41 -16.29 -3.60 7.46
C VAL A 41 -15.81 -4.94 8.04
N ILE A 42 -15.05 -5.69 7.26
CA ILE A 42 -14.45 -6.97 7.69
C ILE A 42 -13.41 -6.74 8.79
N GLY A 43 -12.59 -5.68 8.64
CA GLY A 43 -11.53 -5.30 9.56
C GLY A 43 -11.98 -4.48 10.78
N GLU A 44 -13.26 -4.21 10.97
CA GLU A 44 -13.78 -3.32 12.02
C GLU A 44 -13.22 -3.64 13.41
N LYS A 45 -13.22 -4.91 13.80
CA LYS A 45 -12.70 -5.34 15.11
C LYS A 45 -11.19 -5.16 15.25
N PHE A 46 -10.46 -5.24 14.14
CA PHE A 46 -9.02 -5.01 14.08
C PHE A 46 -8.71 -3.52 14.17
N ILE A 47 -9.48 -2.69 13.47
CA ILE A 47 -9.33 -1.22 13.47
C ILE A 47 -9.70 -0.66 14.85
N GLY A 48 -10.76 -1.18 15.46
CA GLY A 48 -11.24 -0.67 16.76
C GLY A 48 -11.62 0.81 16.67
N ASN A 49 -10.99 1.64 17.52
CA ASN A 49 -11.21 3.10 17.56
C ASN A 49 -10.05 3.88 16.92
N ASP A 50 -9.09 3.20 16.28
CA ASP A 50 -7.90 3.85 15.74
C ASP A 50 -8.13 4.33 14.30
N SER A 51 -7.23 5.19 13.83
CA SER A 51 -7.05 5.45 12.40
C SER A 51 -6.43 4.24 11.72
N CYS A 52 -6.61 4.12 10.41
CA CYS A 52 -6.05 3.01 9.66
C CYS A 52 -5.48 3.45 8.32
N ALA A 53 -4.57 2.62 7.78
CA ALA A 53 -4.12 2.70 6.40
C ALA A 53 -4.60 1.47 5.63
N LEU A 54 -5.02 1.67 4.38
CA LEU A 54 -5.29 0.59 3.44
C LEU A 54 -4.25 0.67 2.32
N VAL A 55 -3.55 -0.43 2.10
CA VAL A 55 -2.56 -0.57 1.03
C VAL A 55 -2.95 -1.77 0.17
N LEU A 56 -3.00 -1.58 -1.15
CA LEU A 56 -3.28 -2.67 -2.08
C LEU A 56 -2.00 -3.45 -2.32
N GLY A 57 -2.07 -4.79 -2.21
CA GLY A 57 -0.92 -5.67 -2.27
C GLY A 57 -0.25 -5.80 -3.64
N ASP A 58 -0.92 -5.32 -4.69
CA ASP A 58 -0.43 -5.26 -6.07
C ASP A 58 0.15 -3.90 -6.46
N ASN A 59 0.26 -2.96 -5.51
CA ASN A 59 0.82 -1.64 -5.76
C ASN A 59 2.24 -1.53 -5.18
N ILE A 60 3.18 -1.10 -6.03
CA ILE A 60 4.57 -0.83 -5.66
C ILE A 60 4.81 0.68 -5.72
N PHE A 61 5.35 1.21 -4.64
CA PHE A 61 5.76 2.61 -4.56
C PHE A 61 7.27 2.69 -4.35
N TYR A 62 7.93 3.50 -5.17
CA TYR A 62 9.36 3.75 -5.04
C TYR A 62 9.66 5.23 -5.26
N GLY A 63 10.32 5.87 -4.30
CA GLY A 63 10.69 7.27 -4.43
C GLY A 63 11.36 7.83 -3.17
N MET A 64 12.21 8.81 -3.38
CA MET A 64 12.89 9.50 -2.28
C MET A 64 11.89 10.30 -1.44
N GLY A 65 11.98 10.20 -0.12
CA GLY A 65 11.14 10.97 0.80
C GLY A 65 9.74 10.38 1.05
N LEU A 66 9.33 9.33 0.32
CA LEU A 66 8.01 8.71 0.49
C LEU A 66 7.76 8.32 1.96
N GLY A 67 8.71 7.67 2.64
CA GLY A 67 8.57 7.28 4.04
C GLY A 67 8.22 8.45 4.97
N LYS A 68 8.87 9.61 4.80
CA LYS A 68 8.56 10.83 5.58
C LYS A 68 7.14 11.35 5.29
N THR A 69 6.71 11.27 4.03
CA THR A 69 5.35 11.64 3.64
C THR A 69 4.32 10.73 4.30
N LEU A 70 4.59 9.43 4.34
CA LEU A 70 3.72 8.45 5.00
C LEU A 70 3.66 8.68 6.52
N GLU A 71 4.80 8.89 7.17
CA GLU A 71 4.88 9.20 8.61
C GLU A 71 4.06 10.45 8.97
N LYS A 72 4.14 11.50 8.16
CA LYS A 72 3.35 12.72 8.34
C LYS A 72 1.84 12.47 8.27
N ASN A 73 1.42 11.50 7.47
CA ASN A 73 0.03 11.17 7.21
C ASN A 73 -0.51 10.05 8.12
N ALA A 74 0.29 9.54 9.06
CA ALA A 74 -0.07 8.38 9.89
C ALA A 74 -1.28 8.61 10.83
N ASN A 75 -1.56 9.87 11.18
CA ASN A 75 -2.69 10.24 12.04
C ASN A 75 -3.62 11.23 11.30
N PRO A 76 -4.43 10.76 10.35
CA PRO A 76 -5.29 11.62 9.55
C PRO A 76 -6.47 12.15 10.38
N ASN A 77 -6.89 13.37 10.08
CA ASN A 77 -8.18 13.90 10.50
C ASN A 77 -9.10 13.92 9.27
N GLY A 78 -9.78 12.82 9.01
CA GLY A 78 -10.51 12.55 7.78
C GLY A 78 -9.80 11.52 6.89
N GLY A 79 -10.03 11.62 5.57
CA GLY A 79 -9.38 10.78 4.57
C GLY A 79 -8.18 11.47 3.92
N ILE A 80 -7.09 10.74 3.71
CA ILE A 80 -5.96 11.17 2.91
C ILE A 80 -5.75 10.17 1.79
N VAL A 81 -5.81 10.65 0.56
CA VAL A 81 -5.50 9.88 -0.65
C VAL A 81 -4.30 10.50 -1.37
N TYR A 82 -3.67 9.71 -2.21
CA TYR A 82 -2.59 10.20 -3.06
C TYR A 82 -3.09 10.45 -4.48
N ALA A 83 -2.43 11.34 -5.18
CA ALA A 83 -2.67 11.59 -6.60
C ALA A 83 -1.37 11.40 -7.38
N TYR A 84 -1.43 10.62 -8.44
CA TYR A 84 -0.30 10.35 -9.32
C TYR A 84 -0.67 10.60 -10.77
N GLN A 85 0.16 11.38 -11.48
CA GLN A 85 -0.10 11.71 -12.86
C GLN A 85 0.19 10.52 -13.77
N VAL A 86 -0.80 10.09 -14.55
CA VAL A 86 -0.73 8.95 -15.47
C VAL A 86 -1.10 9.35 -16.90
N SER A 87 -0.79 8.50 -17.85
CA SER A 87 -1.17 8.65 -19.27
C SER A 87 -2.54 8.05 -19.60
N ASP A 88 -3.03 7.12 -18.76
CA ASP A 88 -4.22 6.28 -18.93
C ASP A 88 -5.17 6.37 -17.71
N PRO A 89 -5.63 7.59 -17.34
CA PRO A 89 -6.38 7.81 -16.10
C PRO A 89 -7.72 7.06 -16.04
N GLU A 90 -8.32 6.72 -17.17
CA GLU A 90 -9.60 5.99 -17.26
C GLU A 90 -9.58 4.61 -16.60
N ARG A 91 -8.40 4.08 -16.31
CA ARG A 91 -8.24 2.78 -15.64
C ARG A 91 -8.42 2.83 -14.14
N TYR A 92 -8.37 4.02 -13.53
CA TYR A 92 -8.24 4.25 -12.09
C TYR A 92 -9.34 5.16 -11.54
N GLY A 93 -9.43 5.29 -10.24
CA GLY A 93 -10.09 6.44 -9.63
C GLY A 93 -9.35 7.71 -10.00
N VAL A 94 -10.06 8.74 -10.45
CA VAL A 94 -9.48 10.00 -10.93
C VAL A 94 -9.91 11.15 -10.04
N VAL A 95 -8.95 11.93 -9.55
CA VAL A 95 -9.21 13.13 -8.76
C VAL A 95 -9.04 14.39 -9.62
N GLU A 96 -9.99 15.31 -9.50
CA GLU A 96 -9.96 16.62 -10.14
C GLU A 96 -9.66 17.70 -9.09
N PHE A 97 -8.87 18.68 -9.48
CA PHE A 97 -8.45 19.80 -8.63
C PHE A 97 -8.95 21.13 -9.16
N ASP A 98 -9.20 22.05 -8.23
CA ASP A 98 -9.37 23.47 -8.56
C ASP A 98 -8.00 24.16 -8.80
N ALA A 99 -8.04 25.47 -9.09
CA ALA A 99 -6.84 26.28 -9.32
C ALA A 99 -5.90 26.37 -8.10
N ASN A 100 -6.38 26.03 -6.90
CA ASN A 100 -5.62 26.03 -5.66
C ASN A 100 -5.13 24.62 -5.27
N MET A 101 -5.22 23.65 -6.17
CA MET A 101 -4.89 22.25 -5.94
C MET A 101 -5.74 21.58 -4.84
N LYS A 102 -6.96 22.07 -4.62
CA LYS A 102 -7.94 21.44 -3.76
C LYS A 102 -8.79 20.46 -4.57
N ALA A 103 -8.97 19.24 -4.07
CA ALA A 103 -9.84 18.26 -4.72
C ALA A 103 -11.28 18.75 -4.74
N ILE A 104 -11.90 18.71 -5.93
CA ILE A 104 -13.28 19.13 -6.17
C ILE A 104 -14.17 17.98 -6.64
N SER A 105 -13.58 16.96 -7.24
CA SER A 105 -14.29 15.74 -7.61
C SER A 105 -13.35 14.53 -7.55
N ILE A 106 -13.93 13.35 -7.39
CA ILE A 106 -13.27 12.06 -7.53
C ILE A 106 -14.24 11.10 -8.20
N GLU A 107 -13.80 10.35 -9.22
CA GLU A 107 -14.65 9.49 -10.02
C GLU A 107 -13.94 8.16 -10.30
N GLU A 108 -14.67 7.05 -10.13
CA GLU A 108 -14.14 5.70 -10.39
C GLU A 108 -14.18 5.38 -11.87
N LYS A 109 -13.03 5.09 -12.46
CA LYS A 109 -12.84 4.64 -13.85
C LYS A 109 -13.72 5.41 -14.86
N PRO A 110 -13.59 6.75 -14.91
CA PRO A 110 -14.41 7.57 -15.78
C PRO A 110 -14.12 7.28 -17.26
N GLN A 111 -15.14 7.22 -18.10
CA GLN A 111 -14.97 7.09 -19.55
C GLN A 111 -14.31 8.35 -20.17
N GLN A 112 -14.56 9.50 -19.56
CA GLN A 112 -13.97 10.78 -19.94
C GLN A 112 -13.36 11.44 -18.72
N PRO A 113 -12.08 11.11 -18.40
CA PRO A 113 -11.41 11.64 -17.23
C PRO A 113 -11.27 13.17 -17.26
N LYS A 114 -11.63 13.83 -16.17
CA LYS A 114 -11.52 15.29 -16.03
C LYS A 114 -10.11 15.75 -15.70
N SER A 115 -9.25 14.84 -15.28
CA SER A 115 -7.85 15.10 -14.99
C SER A 115 -6.97 13.88 -15.34
N LYS A 116 -5.65 14.05 -15.24
CA LYS A 116 -4.68 12.97 -15.39
C LYS A 116 -4.20 12.41 -14.06
N PHE A 117 -4.82 12.78 -12.94
CA PHE A 117 -4.39 12.34 -11.62
C PHE A 117 -5.18 11.13 -11.16
N ALA A 118 -4.56 9.96 -11.27
CA ALA A 118 -5.06 8.72 -10.72
C ALA A 118 -4.87 8.66 -9.21
N VAL A 119 -5.74 7.95 -8.51
CA VAL A 119 -5.64 7.66 -7.09
C VAL A 119 -5.03 6.27 -6.90
N PRO A 120 -3.76 6.17 -6.47
CA PRO A 120 -3.10 4.90 -6.18
C PRO A 120 -3.74 4.16 -5.02
N GLY A 121 -3.45 2.87 -4.93
CA GLY A 121 -3.93 1.97 -3.88
C GLY A 121 -3.25 2.17 -2.53
N LEU A 122 -3.23 3.40 -2.02
CA LEU A 122 -2.66 3.78 -0.73
C LEU A 122 -3.53 4.87 -0.09
N TYR A 123 -4.11 4.56 1.05
CA TYR A 123 -5.12 5.38 1.70
C TYR A 123 -4.87 5.46 3.19
N PHE A 124 -5.13 6.62 3.80
CA PHE A 124 -5.15 6.80 5.25
C PHE A 124 -6.49 7.40 5.67
N TYR A 125 -7.09 6.85 6.72
CA TYR A 125 -8.40 7.27 7.18
C TYR A 125 -8.45 7.38 8.70
N ASP A 126 -9.20 8.36 9.20
CA ASP A 126 -9.66 8.35 10.58
C ASP A 126 -10.69 7.22 10.80
N ASN A 127 -11.16 7.06 12.01
CA ASN A 127 -12.07 5.97 12.37
C ASN A 127 -13.46 6.08 11.73
N ASP A 128 -13.87 7.27 11.24
CA ASP A 128 -15.14 7.45 10.53
C ASP A 128 -15.27 6.52 9.30
N VAL A 129 -14.15 6.03 8.77
CA VAL A 129 -14.12 5.15 7.58
C VAL A 129 -14.97 3.89 7.76
N VAL A 130 -15.01 3.32 8.96
CA VAL A 130 -15.78 2.10 9.23
C VAL A 130 -17.27 2.36 9.03
N GLU A 131 -17.80 3.43 9.61
CA GLU A 131 -19.20 3.81 9.46
C GLU A 131 -19.52 4.26 8.02
N ILE A 132 -18.64 4.98 7.37
CA ILE A 132 -18.79 5.34 5.96
C ILE A 132 -18.90 4.08 5.11
N ALA A 133 -17.98 3.12 5.27
CA ALA A 133 -17.95 1.88 4.50
C ALA A 133 -19.20 1.01 4.69
N LYS A 134 -19.81 1.03 5.88
CA LYS A 134 -21.09 0.34 6.15
C LYS A 134 -22.28 0.97 5.42
N ASN A 135 -22.23 2.27 5.13
CA ASN A 135 -23.35 3.04 4.62
C ASN A 135 -23.31 3.32 3.11
N ILE A 136 -22.19 3.07 2.43
CA ILE A 136 -22.10 3.17 0.97
C ILE A 136 -22.93 2.07 0.31
N LYS A 137 -23.34 2.31 -0.94
CA LYS A 137 -24.11 1.37 -1.74
C LYS A 137 -23.23 0.79 -2.85
N PRO A 138 -23.51 -0.41 -3.32
CA PRO A 138 -22.82 -0.96 -4.48
C PRO A 138 -22.97 -0.03 -5.69
N SER A 139 -21.89 0.14 -6.44
CA SER A 139 -21.85 0.89 -7.69
C SER A 139 -22.65 0.16 -8.79
N LYS A 140 -22.74 0.76 -9.97
CA LYS A 140 -23.32 0.09 -11.17
C LYS A 140 -22.58 -1.20 -11.55
N ARG A 141 -21.32 -1.36 -11.09
CA ARG A 141 -20.50 -2.56 -11.26
C ARG A 141 -20.81 -3.65 -10.23
N GLY A 142 -21.66 -3.36 -9.24
CA GLY A 142 -21.97 -4.24 -8.11
C GLY A 142 -20.91 -4.26 -7.02
N GLU A 143 -19.96 -3.31 -7.03
CA GLU A 143 -18.86 -3.23 -6.10
C GLU A 143 -19.05 -2.09 -5.09
N TYR A 144 -18.62 -2.31 -3.83
CA TYR A 144 -18.46 -1.26 -2.80
C TYR A 144 -17.16 -0.54 -3.05
N GLU A 145 -17.22 0.56 -3.79
CA GLU A 145 -16.05 1.25 -4.29
C GLU A 145 -15.34 2.05 -3.19
N ILE A 146 -14.01 2.00 -3.19
CA ILE A 146 -13.21 2.86 -2.32
C ILE A 146 -13.41 4.35 -2.69
N THR A 147 -13.69 4.62 -3.95
CA THR A 147 -13.98 5.95 -4.45
C THR A 147 -15.22 6.54 -3.81
N ASP A 148 -16.25 5.74 -3.49
CA ASP A 148 -17.45 6.21 -2.79
C ASP A 148 -17.16 6.58 -1.33
N VAL A 149 -16.22 5.88 -0.68
CA VAL A 149 -15.70 6.27 0.65
C VAL A 149 -15.02 7.63 0.55
N ASN A 150 -14.14 7.83 -0.44
CA ASN A 150 -13.46 9.08 -0.66
C ASN A 150 -14.42 10.22 -1.00
N LEU A 151 -15.47 9.97 -1.79
CA LEU A 151 -16.53 10.92 -2.09
C LEU A 151 -17.26 11.37 -0.84
N GLU A 152 -17.51 10.47 0.10
CA GLU A 152 -18.17 10.82 1.35
C GLU A 152 -17.27 11.73 2.21
N TYR A 153 -15.97 11.46 2.30
CA TYR A 153 -15.01 12.36 2.95
C TYR A 153 -14.93 13.72 2.22
N LEU A 154 -14.95 13.72 0.89
CA LEU A 154 -14.95 14.96 0.10
C LEU A 154 -16.19 15.81 0.41
N LYS A 155 -17.40 15.23 0.43
CA LYS A 155 -18.65 15.90 0.78
C LYS A 155 -18.62 16.49 2.19
N ARG A 156 -18.01 15.81 3.14
CA ARG A 156 -17.82 16.29 4.52
C ARG A 156 -16.73 17.37 4.64
N GLY A 157 -16.02 17.69 3.55
CA GLY A 157 -14.87 18.60 3.58
C GLY A 157 -13.66 18.05 4.34
N LYS A 158 -13.59 16.72 4.50
CA LYS A 158 -12.56 16.00 5.25
C LYS A 158 -11.64 15.15 4.35
N LEU A 159 -11.65 15.32 3.03
CA LEU A 159 -10.71 14.64 2.13
C LEU A 159 -9.51 15.53 1.85
N SER A 160 -8.33 15.04 2.14
CA SER A 160 -7.05 15.63 1.75
C SER A 160 -6.41 14.82 0.63
N VAL A 161 -5.79 15.49 -0.33
CA VAL A 161 -5.07 14.82 -1.42
C VAL A 161 -3.61 15.25 -1.40
N SER A 162 -2.71 14.27 -1.38
CA SER A 162 -1.26 14.48 -1.47
C SER A 162 -0.78 14.07 -2.86
N VAL A 163 -0.28 15.03 -3.63
CA VAL A 163 0.26 14.73 -4.96
C VAL A 163 1.64 14.11 -4.82
N LEU A 164 1.84 12.98 -5.45
CA LEU A 164 3.16 12.32 -5.50
C LEU A 164 4.05 13.05 -6.50
N ASP A 165 5.26 13.38 -6.06
CA ASP A 165 6.23 14.14 -6.83
C ASP A 165 6.75 13.37 -8.05
N ARG A 166 7.31 14.12 -9.02
CA ARG A 166 8.13 13.56 -10.08
C ARG A 166 9.32 12.80 -9.46
N GLY A 167 9.64 11.65 -9.96
CA GLY A 167 10.67 10.79 -9.38
C GLY A 167 10.12 9.77 -8.38
N THR A 168 8.85 9.86 -8.00
CA THR A 168 8.13 8.75 -7.41
C THR A 168 7.65 7.83 -8.53
N ALA A 169 7.92 6.55 -8.43
CA ALA A 169 7.30 5.53 -9.26
C ALA A 169 6.15 4.89 -8.48
N TRP A 170 4.99 4.83 -9.11
CA TRP A 170 3.88 4.00 -8.72
C TRP A 170 3.64 2.98 -9.83
N LEU A 171 3.65 1.70 -9.47
CA LEU A 171 3.51 0.57 -10.37
C LEU A 171 2.35 -0.28 -9.87
N ASP A 172 1.32 -0.39 -10.69
CA ASP A 172 0.20 -1.31 -10.51
C ASP A 172 0.56 -2.63 -11.19
N THR A 173 0.56 -3.73 -10.45
CA THR A 173 0.94 -5.05 -10.97
C THR A 173 -0.25 -5.95 -11.29
N GLY A 174 -1.43 -5.35 -11.50
CA GLY A 174 -2.69 -6.06 -11.72
C GLY A 174 -2.84 -6.78 -13.06
N THR A 175 -1.92 -6.57 -14.02
CA THR A 175 -1.88 -7.28 -15.30
C THR A 175 -0.52 -7.94 -15.52
N PHE A 176 -0.44 -8.94 -16.43
CA PHE A 176 0.84 -9.58 -16.77
C PHE A 176 1.87 -8.57 -17.29
N ASP A 177 1.45 -7.65 -18.15
CA ASP A 177 2.32 -6.63 -18.72
C ASP A 177 2.83 -5.66 -17.65
N SER A 178 1.95 -5.15 -16.79
CA SER A 178 2.34 -4.24 -15.73
C SER A 178 3.21 -4.91 -14.66
N LEU A 179 2.96 -6.20 -14.35
CA LEU A 179 3.83 -6.99 -13.47
C LEU A 179 5.24 -7.14 -14.07
N MET A 180 5.35 -7.38 -15.38
CA MET A 180 6.64 -7.47 -16.07
C MET A 180 7.37 -6.13 -16.03
N GLN A 181 6.69 -5.03 -16.31
CA GLN A 181 7.25 -3.68 -16.24
C GLN A 181 7.75 -3.34 -14.83
N ALA A 182 6.98 -3.66 -13.82
CA ALA A 182 7.37 -3.47 -12.41
C ALA A 182 8.62 -4.29 -12.07
N SER A 183 8.68 -5.56 -12.51
CA SER A 183 9.84 -6.43 -12.30
C SER A 183 11.10 -5.87 -12.95
N GLN A 184 10.99 -5.37 -14.18
CA GLN A 184 12.10 -4.74 -14.90
C GLN A 184 12.56 -3.45 -14.21
N PHE A 185 11.62 -2.61 -13.75
CA PHE A 185 11.94 -1.40 -13.02
C PHE A 185 12.75 -1.71 -11.75
N ILE A 186 12.28 -2.62 -10.92
CA ILE A 186 12.96 -3.03 -9.69
C ILE A 186 14.34 -3.62 -10.00
N GLN A 187 14.43 -4.49 -11.02
CA GLN A 187 15.70 -5.08 -11.45
C GLN A 187 16.73 -4.01 -11.80
N VAL A 188 16.34 -3.00 -12.58
CA VAL A 188 17.25 -1.91 -12.98
C VAL A 188 17.73 -1.12 -11.78
N ILE A 189 16.84 -0.76 -10.86
CA ILE A 189 17.19 -0.02 -9.64
C ILE A 189 18.17 -0.84 -8.79
N GLU A 190 17.85 -2.10 -8.50
CA GLU A 190 18.69 -2.97 -7.69
C GLU A 190 20.09 -3.18 -8.30
N GLN A 191 20.15 -3.44 -9.59
CA GLN A 191 21.41 -3.67 -10.29
C GLN A 191 22.28 -2.40 -10.38
N ARG A 192 21.66 -1.23 -10.60
CA ARG A 192 22.41 0.02 -10.74
C ARG A 192 22.89 0.59 -9.42
N GLN A 193 22.12 0.45 -8.37
CA GLN A 193 22.42 1.01 -7.06
C GLN A 193 23.08 0.00 -6.11
N GLY A 194 23.06 -1.29 -6.44
CA GLY A 194 23.59 -2.34 -5.56
C GLY A 194 22.77 -2.52 -4.28
N ILE A 195 21.49 -2.14 -4.28
CA ILE A 195 20.57 -2.23 -3.14
C ILE A 195 19.51 -3.30 -3.37
N LYS A 196 18.75 -3.58 -2.32
CA LYS A 196 17.50 -4.37 -2.42
C LYS A 196 16.30 -3.49 -2.10
N VAL A 197 15.29 -3.50 -2.95
CA VAL A 197 14.04 -2.79 -2.72
C VAL A 197 13.17 -3.60 -1.77
N ALA A 198 12.60 -2.94 -0.76
CA ALA A 198 11.76 -3.54 0.28
C ALA A 198 12.43 -4.71 1.06
N CYS A 199 13.75 -4.64 1.26
CA CYS A 199 14.48 -5.59 2.07
C CYS A 199 14.11 -5.42 3.55
N ILE A 200 13.28 -6.31 4.07
CA ILE A 200 12.71 -6.19 5.42
C ILE A 200 13.77 -6.30 6.52
N GLU A 201 14.79 -7.12 6.33
CA GLU A 201 15.90 -7.31 7.27
C GLU A 201 16.76 -6.04 7.36
N GLU A 202 17.07 -5.41 6.22
CA GLU A 202 17.77 -4.12 6.19
C GLU A 202 16.96 -3.04 6.87
N ILE A 203 15.64 -2.97 6.58
CA ILE A 203 14.74 -1.99 7.18
C ILE A 203 14.71 -2.16 8.71
N ALA A 204 14.56 -3.40 9.19
CA ALA A 204 14.53 -3.71 10.60
C ALA A 204 15.85 -3.32 11.29
N TRP A 205 16.99 -3.62 10.66
CA TRP A 205 18.30 -3.25 11.18
C TRP A 205 18.53 -1.73 11.19
N ARG A 206 18.25 -1.03 10.10
CA ARG A 206 18.40 0.43 10.03
C ARG A 206 17.46 1.19 10.97
N LYS A 207 16.28 0.64 11.27
CA LYS A 207 15.33 1.19 12.25
C LYS A 207 15.68 0.79 13.70
N GLY A 208 16.69 -0.06 13.92
CA GLY A 208 17.11 -0.51 15.24
C GLY A 208 16.17 -1.54 15.88
N PHE A 209 15.28 -2.19 15.09
CA PHE A 209 14.43 -3.26 15.58
C PHE A 209 15.20 -4.55 15.82
N ILE A 210 16.26 -4.78 15.05
CA ILE A 210 17.22 -5.85 15.24
C ILE A 210 18.66 -5.27 15.28
N ASN A 211 19.56 -5.98 15.95
CA ASN A 211 20.98 -5.64 15.98
C ASN A 211 21.76 -6.36 14.86
N THR A 212 23.06 -6.04 14.74
CA THR A 212 23.94 -6.61 13.70
C THR A 212 24.07 -8.13 13.81
N ASP A 213 24.19 -8.68 15.02
CA ASP A 213 24.30 -10.14 15.20
C ASP A 213 23.06 -10.87 14.76
N GLN A 214 21.89 -10.27 14.97
CA GLN A 214 20.62 -10.80 14.48
C GLN A 214 20.54 -10.73 12.95
N LEU A 215 21.01 -9.64 12.34
CA LEU A 215 21.06 -9.52 10.88
C LEU A 215 22.00 -10.57 10.26
N VAL A 216 23.18 -10.80 10.85
CA VAL A 216 24.10 -11.87 10.42
C VAL A 216 23.43 -13.25 10.44
N LYS A 217 22.75 -13.58 11.54
CA LYS A 217 22.02 -14.86 11.67
C LYS A 217 20.93 -15.04 10.61
N LEU A 218 20.26 -13.95 10.22
CA LEU A 218 19.25 -13.96 9.14
C LEU A 218 19.91 -14.13 7.76
N ALA A 219 21.11 -13.57 7.56
CA ALA A 219 21.83 -13.68 6.30
C ALA A 219 22.45 -15.05 6.07
N GLU A 220 22.90 -15.76 7.13
CA GLU A 220 23.61 -17.03 7.04
C GLU A 220 22.91 -18.08 6.15
N PRO A 221 21.61 -18.40 6.32
CA PRO A 221 20.94 -19.38 5.47
C PRO A 221 20.80 -18.95 4.02
N LEU A 222 20.93 -17.64 3.74
CA LEU A 222 20.75 -17.00 2.42
C LEU A 222 22.08 -16.73 1.68
N LEU A 223 23.24 -17.08 2.26
CA LEU A 223 24.56 -16.77 1.69
C LEU A 223 24.82 -17.38 0.31
N LYS A 224 24.11 -18.44 -0.05
CA LYS A 224 24.18 -19.03 -1.40
C LYS A 224 23.50 -18.17 -2.47
N SER A 225 22.72 -17.19 -2.07
CA SER A 225 22.03 -16.24 -2.94
C SER A 225 22.69 -14.86 -2.93
N GLY A 226 22.39 -14.04 -3.93
CA GLY A 226 22.80 -12.63 -3.96
C GLY A 226 22.16 -11.82 -2.83
N TYR A 227 21.01 -12.25 -2.31
CA TYR A 227 20.32 -11.58 -1.21
C TYR A 227 21.08 -11.70 0.11
N GLY A 228 21.49 -12.91 0.50
CA GLY A 228 22.28 -13.10 1.73
C GLY A 228 23.62 -12.39 1.68
N LYS A 229 24.30 -12.37 0.51
CA LYS A 229 25.53 -11.58 0.32
C LYS A 229 25.28 -10.10 0.54
N TYR A 230 24.20 -9.56 -0.04
CA TYR A 230 23.80 -8.17 0.17
C TYR A 230 23.63 -7.82 1.65
N LEU A 231 22.94 -8.68 2.43
CA LEU A 231 22.76 -8.46 3.87
C LEU A 231 24.09 -8.41 4.64
N MET A 232 25.10 -9.19 4.20
CA MET A 232 26.44 -9.12 4.79
C MET A 232 27.21 -7.87 4.34
N ASP A 233 27.02 -7.42 3.10
CA ASP A 233 27.72 -6.27 2.56
C ASP A 233 27.27 -4.94 3.20
N ILE A 234 26.00 -4.83 3.62
CA ILE A 234 25.48 -3.59 4.23
C ILE A 234 25.96 -3.33 5.66
N ILE A 235 26.58 -4.30 6.33
CA ILE A 235 27.15 -4.17 7.69
C ILE A 235 28.66 -3.85 7.68
N ASN A 236 29.32 -3.95 6.53
CA ASN A 236 30.73 -3.59 6.34
C ASN A 236 30.86 -2.15 5.86
#